data_b5364ba3085ab0d5ad842c60df2428fd
#
_entry.id   b5364ba3085ab0d5ad842c60df2428fd
#
_cell.length_a   1.000
_cell.length_b   1.000
_cell.length_c   1.000
_cell.angle_alpha   90.00
_cell.angle_beta   90.00
_cell.angle_gamma   90.00
#
_symmetry.space_group_name_H-M   'P 1'
#
loop_
_entity.id
_entity.type
_entity.pdbx_description
1 polymer ?
#
loop_
_entity_poly.entity_id
_entity_poly.type
_entity_poly.pdbx_seq_one_letter_code
_entity_poly.pdbx_strand_id
1 'polypeptide(L)'
;MNGDPKYLTDAVLTEAGCIVFRAAEAYLNYIEASYVKNNTIDADAARYWKALRARAGVNEDYNATIAATDLDRENDWAVYSAGQKVDATLYNIRRERRCEFIAEGIRNNDLRRWRAMDQLRNYQIEGMNLWTSMYDKPTYKNNNGTSKLVALPAASPNISAKTLSVYIRPYQIIQQNNLYYNGITWTKAHYLSPIGFENFLRTSKGGNVATSVIYQNPGWPVQADGIPTE
;
A
#
# COMPACT_ATOMS: atom_id res chain seq x y z
N MET A 1 -3.30 -23.16 9.94
CA MET A 1 -3.81 -23.80 8.70
C MET A 1 -3.14 -25.15 8.59
N ASN A 2 -3.89 -26.22 8.67
CA ASN A 2 -3.36 -27.52 8.27
C ASN A 2 -3.19 -27.47 6.75
N GLY A 3 -1.95 -27.43 6.29
CA GLY A 3 -1.66 -27.45 4.86
C GLY A 3 -2.18 -28.76 4.26
N ASP A 4 -3.07 -28.66 3.27
CA ASP A 4 -3.49 -29.81 2.49
C ASP A 4 -2.23 -30.42 1.83
N PRO A 5 -1.93 -31.71 2.09
CA PRO A 5 -0.73 -32.36 1.49
C PRO A 5 -0.70 -32.25 -0.04
N LYS A 6 -1.85 -32.19 -0.70
CA LYS A 6 -1.95 -32.00 -2.15
C LYS A 6 -1.41 -30.65 -2.61
N TYR A 7 -1.44 -29.62 -1.74
CA TYR A 7 -0.91 -28.30 -2.03
C TYR A 7 0.60 -28.28 -2.25
N LEU A 8 1.32 -29.22 -1.65
CA LEU A 8 2.78 -29.36 -1.77
C LEU A 8 3.20 -30.04 -3.10
N THR A 9 2.30 -30.79 -3.73
CA THR A 9 2.60 -31.57 -4.93
C THR A 9 1.90 -31.06 -6.19
N ASP A 10 0.71 -30.44 -6.02
CA ASP A 10 -0.05 -29.90 -7.14
C ASP A 10 -1.00 -28.79 -6.63
N ALA A 11 -0.63 -27.53 -6.87
CA ALA A 11 -1.42 -26.36 -6.46
C ALA A 11 -2.80 -26.26 -7.14
N VAL A 12 -3.05 -27.02 -8.19
CA VAL A 12 -4.30 -27.02 -8.96
C VAL A 12 -5.32 -27.99 -8.38
N LEU A 13 -4.87 -29.00 -7.61
CA LEU A 13 -5.70 -30.06 -7.08
C LEU A 13 -6.14 -29.88 -5.62
N THR A 14 -5.90 -28.71 -5.02
CA THR A 14 -6.34 -28.45 -3.66
C THR A 14 -7.86 -28.31 -3.58
N GLU A 15 -8.46 -28.92 -2.54
CA GLU A 15 -9.87 -28.75 -2.19
C GLU A 15 -10.08 -27.55 -1.23
N ALA A 16 -9.02 -26.81 -0.90
CA ALA A 16 -9.11 -25.63 -0.04
C ALA A 16 -9.94 -24.51 -0.68
N GLY A 17 -11.01 -24.13 0.01
CA GLY A 17 -11.85 -23.01 -0.42
C GLY A 17 -11.13 -21.67 -0.28
N CYS A 18 -11.42 -20.73 -1.19
CA CYS A 18 -11.02 -19.35 -1.07
C CYS A 18 -12.10 -18.55 -0.33
N ILE A 19 -11.71 -17.83 0.73
CA ILE A 19 -12.63 -16.92 1.41
C ILE A 19 -12.77 -15.67 0.56
N VAL A 20 -13.96 -15.44 0.00
CA VAL A 20 -14.28 -14.28 -0.84
C VAL A 20 -14.77 -13.10 -0.01
N PHE A 21 -15.55 -13.38 1.06
CA PHE A 21 -16.13 -12.38 1.95
C PHE A 21 -16.28 -12.95 3.37
N ARG A 22 -16.14 -12.09 4.37
CA ARG A 22 -16.33 -12.48 5.78
C ARG A 22 -17.00 -11.37 6.60
N ALA A 23 -17.70 -11.78 7.67
CA ALA A 23 -18.51 -10.88 8.52
C ALA A 23 -17.72 -9.68 9.07
N ALA A 24 -16.41 -9.84 9.31
CA ALA A 24 -15.54 -8.76 9.76
C ALA A 24 -15.56 -7.55 8.82
N GLU A 25 -15.72 -7.77 7.51
CA GLU A 25 -15.81 -6.68 6.55
C GLU A 25 -17.12 -5.89 6.73
N ALA A 26 -18.24 -6.58 6.94
CA ALA A 26 -19.51 -5.91 7.20
C ALA A 26 -19.45 -5.08 8.50
N TYR A 27 -18.82 -5.60 9.55
CA TYR A 27 -18.64 -4.88 10.81
C TYR A 27 -17.79 -3.63 10.64
N LEU A 28 -16.65 -3.74 9.98
CA LEU A 28 -15.75 -2.61 9.76
C LEU A 28 -16.32 -1.58 8.80
N ASN A 29 -17.09 -2.02 7.79
CA ASN A 29 -17.82 -1.10 6.91
C ASN A 29 -18.87 -0.30 7.70
N TYR A 30 -19.61 -0.96 8.61
CA TYR A 30 -20.59 -0.29 9.45
C TYR A 30 -19.92 0.72 10.39
N ILE A 31 -18.87 0.31 11.12
CA ILE A 31 -18.15 1.16 12.07
C ILE A 31 -17.65 2.44 11.36
N GLU A 32 -17.01 2.30 10.20
CA GLU A 32 -16.48 3.43 9.45
C GLU A 32 -17.61 4.33 8.92
N ALA A 33 -18.63 3.76 8.30
CA ALA A 33 -19.72 4.51 7.71
C ALA A 33 -20.55 5.26 8.76
N SER A 34 -20.85 4.63 9.90
CA SER A 34 -21.55 5.24 11.02
C SER A 34 -20.75 6.39 11.60
N TYR A 35 -19.45 6.20 11.83
CA TYR A 35 -18.58 7.25 12.36
C TYR A 35 -18.46 8.42 11.40
N VAL A 36 -18.21 8.18 10.12
CA VAL A 36 -18.09 9.24 9.12
C VAL A 36 -19.39 10.05 8.97
N LYS A 37 -20.54 9.38 9.13
CA LYS A 37 -21.85 10.05 9.05
C LYS A 37 -22.17 10.89 10.29
N ASN A 38 -21.90 10.35 11.48
CA ASN A 38 -22.43 10.90 12.75
C ASN A 38 -21.34 11.56 13.61
N ASN A 39 -20.06 11.39 13.27
CA ASN A 39 -18.89 11.79 14.06
C ASN A 39 -18.89 11.20 15.49
N THR A 40 -19.56 10.08 15.69
CA THR A 40 -19.65 9.36 16.96
C THR A 40 -19.69 7.86 16.74
N ILE A 41 -19.21 7.09 17.71
CA ILE A 41 -19.35 5.63 17.73
C ILE A 41 -20.68 5.29 18.40
N ASP A 42 -21.65 4.84 17.62
CA ASP A 42 -22.93 4.38 18.16
C ASP A 42 -22.81 3.01 18.85
N ALA A 43 -23.89 2.55 19.48
CA ALA A 43 -23.90 1.33 20.27
C ALA A 43 -23.59 0.06 19.43
N ASP A 44 -24.05 0.01 18.18
CA ASP A 44 -23.76 -1.11 17.28
C ASP A 44 -22.32 -1.09 16.79
N ALA A 45 -21.79 0.07 16.41
CA ALA A 45 -20.40 0.24 16.06
C ALA A 45 -19.46 -0.18 17.21
N ALA A 46 -19.78 0.24 18.44
CA ALA A 46 -19.05 -0.13 19.64
C ALA A 46 -19.07 -1.66 19.87
N ARG A 47 -20.24 -2.28 19.71
CA ARG A 47 -20.43 -3.73 19.86
C ARG A 47 -19.61 -4.50 18.81
N TYR A 48 -19.67 -4.09 17.56
CA TYR A 48 -18.92 -4.73 16.48
C TYR A 48 -17.40 -4.57 16.66
N TRP A 49 -16.94 -3.40 17.06
CA TRP A 49 -15.51 -3.15 17.27
C TRP A 49 -14.96 -4.02 18.41
N LYS A 50 -15.66 -4.07 19.54
CA LYS A 50 -15.31 -4.96 20.66
C LYS A 50 -15.29 -6.43 20.25
N ALA A 51 -16.30 -6.88 19.49
CA ALA A 51 -16.37 -8.27 19.01
C ALA A 51 -15.18 -8.66 18.14
N LEU A 52 -14.72 -7.78 17.24
CA LEU A 52 -13.51 -7.99 16.43
C LEU A 52 -12.28 -8.12 17.31
N ARG A 53 -12.12 -7.22 18.27
CA ARG A 53 -10.96 -7.19 19.18
C ARG A 53 -10.95 -8.41 20.12
N ALA A 54 -12.09 -8.79 20.67
CA ALA A 54 -12.25 -10.01 21.49
C ALA A 54 -11.83 -11.26 20.70
N ARG A 55 -12.31 -11.40 19.46
CA ARG A 55 -11.94 -12.52 18.59
C ARG A 55 -10.43 -12.55 18.29
N ALA A 56 -9.81 -11.38 18.13
CA ALA A 56 -8.37 -11.25 17.88
C ALA A 56 -7.53 -11.46 19.15
N GLY A 57 -8.14 -11.58 20.34
CA GLY A 57 -7.43 -11.72 21.61
C GLY A 57 -6.68 -10.46 22.05
N VAL A 58 -7.11 -9.27 21.57
CA VAL A 58 -6.54 -7.98 21.97
C VAL A 58 -7.49 -7.24 22.90
N ASN A 59 -6.98 -6.23 23.61
CA ASN A 59 -7.78 -5.43 24.52
C ASN A 59 -9.00 -4.82 23.80
N GLU A 60 -10.20 -5.08 24.33
CA GLU A 60 -11.47 -4.60 23.77
C GLU A 60 -11.68 -3.09 23.95
N ASP A 61 -10.93 -2.43 24.84
CA ASP A 61 -11.01 -1.00 25.04
C ASP A 61 -10.34 -0.24 23.88
N TYR A 62 -11.12 -0.02 22.82
CA TYR A 62 -10.68 0.78 21.68
C TYR A 62 -10.53 2.27 22.07
N ASN A 63 -11.23 2.78 23.10
CA ASN A 63 -11.10 4.16 23.54
C ASN A 63 -9.71 4.45 24.12
N ALA A 64 -9.18 3.52 24.92
CA ALA A 64 -7.81 3.62 25.42
C ALA A 64 -6.80 3.66 24.25
N THR A 65 -7.06 2.86 23.18
CA THR A 65 -6.22 2.87 22.00
C THR A 65 -6.30 4.21 21.26
N ILE A 66 -7.50 4.77 21.07
CA ILE A 66 -7.71 6.09 20.46
C ILE A 66 -6.99 7.17 21.24
N ALA A 67 -7.15 7.19 22.57
CA ALA A 67 -6.53 8.18 23.44
C ALA A 67 -4.99 8.13 23.44
N ALA A 68 -4.40 6.97 23.23
CA ALA A 68 -2.96 6.77 23.14
C ALA A 68 -2.37 7.05 21.74
N THR A 69 -3.22 7.32 20.74
CA THR A 69 -2.76 7.52 19.35
C THR A 69 -2.21 8.93 19.15
N ASP A 70 -0.96 9.00 18.75
CA ASP A 70 -0.29 10.21 18.28
C ASP A 70 -0.14 10.12 16.74
N LEU A 71 -0.97 10.83 16.01
CA LEU A 71 -1.00 10.81 14.54
C LEU A 71 0.30 11.31 13.89
N ASP A 72 1.12 12.08 14.62
CA ASP A 72 2.41 12.56 14.10
C ASP A 72 3.48 11.47 14.13
N ARG A 73 3.29 10.47 14.98
CA ARG A 73 4.20 9.32 15.10
C ARG A 73 3.77 8.10 14.30
N GLU A 74 2.53 8.11 13.81
CA GLU A 74 2.01 6.99 13.01
C GLU A 74 2.59 7.06 11.58
N ASN A 75 3.38 6.08 11.21
CA ASN A 75 3.93 5.94 9.87
C ASN A 75 2.98 5.14 8.97
N ASP A 76 1.73 5.58 8.89
CA ASP A 76 0.67 4.95 8.09
C ASP A 76 -0.01 5.98 7.19
N TRP A 77 -0.12 5.68 5.90
CA TRP A 77 -0.79 6.55 4.94
C TRP A 77 -2.27 6.80 5.27
N ALA A 78 -2.91 5.88 5.98
CA ALA A 78 -4.30 6.03 6.42
C ALA A 78 -4.54 7.17 7.42
N VAL A 79 -3.48 7.79 7.93
CA VAL A 79 -3.56 9.05 8.70
C VAL A 79 -4.12 10.19 7.84
N TYR A 80 -4.03 10.08 6.50
CA TYR A 80 -4.39 11.15 5.58
C TYR A 80 -5.65 10.87 4.77
N SER A 81 -6.37 11.94 4.41
CA SER A 81 -7.40 11.98 3.37
C SER A 81 -7.22 13.25 2.56
N ALA A 82 -6.98 13.14 1.26
CA ALA A 82 -6.77 14.27 0.35
C ALA A 82 -5.73 15.30 0.89
N GLY A 83 -4.64 14.81 1.46
CA GLY A 83 -3.56 15.63 2.00
C GLY A 83 -3.80 16.19 3.41
N GLN A 84 -4.96 15.96 4.01
CA GLN A 84 -5.29 16.40 5.37
C GLN A 84 -5.25 15.22 6.35
N LYS A 85 -4.77 15.44 7.58
CA LYS A 85 -4.85 14.43 8.62
C LYS A 85 -6.31 14.24 9.06
N VAL A 86 -6.68 12.98 9.26
CA VAL A 86 -7.96 12.63 9.89
C VAL A 86 -7.84 12.69 11.40
N ASP A 87 -8.97 12.62 12.12
CA ASP A 87 -8.95 12.52 13.58
C ASP A 87 -8.49 11.14 14.06
N ALA A 88 -8.10 11.03 15.34
CA ALA A 88 -7.57 9.81 15.92
C ALA A 88 -8.58 8.65 15.90
N THR A 89 -9.87 8.92 16.01
CA THR A 89 -10.91 7.88 15.99
C THR A 89 -11.02 7.27 14.60
N LEU A 90 -11.15 8.09 13.55
CA LEU A 90 -11.21 7.61 12.18
C LEU A 90 -9.94 6.86 11.80
N TYR A 91 -8.78 7.36 12.21
CA TYR A 91 -7.53 6.65 11.98
C TYR A 91 -7.52 5.28 12.64
N ASN A 92 -7.98 5.15 13.90
CA ASN A 92 -8.04 3.86 14.59
C ASN A 92 -9.01 2.87 13.94
N ILE A 93 -10.15 3.34 13.42
CA ILE A 93 -11.06 2.51 12.60
C ILE A 93 -10.33 1.97 11.36
N ARG A 94 -9.59 2.82 10.65
CA ARG A 94 -8.79 2.44 9.49
C ARG A 94 -7.65 1.48 9.84
N ARG A 95 -7.01 1.69 10.98
CA ARG A 95 -5.96 0.82 11.50
C ARG A 95 -6.50 -0.56 11.87
N GLU A 96 -7.66 -0.63 12.55
CA GLU A 96 -8.33 -1.88 12.86
C GLU A 96 -8.62 -2.67 11.57
N ARG A 97 -9.15 -1.99 10.54
CA ARG A 97 -9.40 -2.58 9.23
C ARG A 97 -8.11 -3.10 8.58
N ARG A 98 -7.03 -2.33 8.63
CA ARG A 98 -5.73 -2.76 8.12
C ARG A 98 -5.22 -4.03 8.83
N CYS A 99 -5.32 -4.07 10.16
CA CYS A 99 -4.86 -5.22 10.95
C CYS A 99 -5.73 -6.45 10.69
N GLU A 100 -7.04 -6.27 10.57
CA GLU A 100 -7.98 -7.35 10.32
C GLU A 100 -7.79 -8.01 8.95
N PHE A 101 -7.43 -7.25 7.92
CA PHE A 101 -7.32 -7.70 6.53
C PHE A 101 -5.88 -7.81 6.02
N ILE A 102 -4.92 -8.06 6.90
CA ILE A 102 -3.54 -8.33 6.49
C ILE A 102 -3.50 -9.49 5.48
N ALA A 103 -2.83 -9.28 4.33
CA ALA A 103 -2.67 -10.24 3.24
C ALA A 103 -3.96 -10.62 2.48
N GLU A 104 -5.08 -9.92 2.68
CA GLU A 104 -6.33 -10.15 1.94
C GLU A 104 -6.51 -9.24 0.71
N GLY A 105 -5.51 -8.44 0.35
CA GLY A 105 -5.51 -7.60 -0.86
C GLY A 105 -6.36 -6.33 -0.81
N ILE A 106 -7.05 -6.05 0.30
CA ILE A 106 -8.01 -4.93 0.44
C ILE A 106 -7.31 -3.57 0.57
N ARG A 107 -6.08 -3.54 1.08
CA ARG A 107 -5.37 -2.31 1.48
C ARG A 107 -5.31 -1.25 0.38
N ASN A 108 -5.01 -1.63 -0.86
CA ASN A 108 -4.88 -0.69 -1.97
C ASN A 108 -6.22 0.02 -2.27
N ASN A 109 -7.32 -0.73 -2.24
CA ASN A 109 -8.66 -0.18 -2.43
C ASN A 109 -9.05 0.77 -1.29
N ASP A 110 -8.72 0.44 -0.06
CA ASP A 110 -8.96 1.29 1.11
C ASP A 110 -8.19 2.62 0.99
N LEU A 111 -6.90 2.59 0.71
CA LEU A 111 -6.11 3.81 0.52
C LEU A 111 -6.63 4.68 -0.62
N ARG A 112 -7.11 4.06 -1.70
CA ARG A 112 -7.70 4.77 -2.84
C ARG A 112 -9.01 5.46 -2.46
N ARG A 113 -9.96 4.75 -1.83
CA ARG A 113 -11.25 5.32 -1.40
C ARG A 113 -11.11 6.36 -0.29
N TRP A 114 -10.10 6.23 0.57
CA TRP A 114 -9.76 7.23 1.60
C TRP A 114 -9.03 8.45 1.06
N ARG A 115 -8.68 8.48 -0.21
CA ARG A 115 -7.84 9.54 -0.81
C ARG A 115 -6.51 9.69 -0.07
N ALA A 116 -5.89 8.56 0.28
CA ALA A 116 -4.67 8.47 1.08
C ALA A 116 -3.43 8.10 0.24
N MET A 117 -3.56 8.04 -1.10
CA MET A 117 -2.47 7.62 -1.99
C MET A 117 -1.49 8.77 -2.32
N ASP A 118 -1.78 10.01 -1.94
CA ASP A 118 -0.91 11.17 -2.15
C ASP A 118 0.48 10.98 -1.51
N GLN A 119 0.56 10.13 -0.47
CA GLN A 119 1.80 9.76 0.22
C GLN A 119 2.75 8.90 -0.63
N LEU A 120 2.28 8.39 -1.78
CA LEU A 120 3.10 7.64 -2.74
C LEU A 120 4.06 8.53 -3.53
N ARG A 121 3.78 9.83 -3.64
CA ARG A 121 4.62 10.75 -4.42
C ARG A 121 6.05 10.74 -3.90
N ASN A 122 7.00 10.34 -4.75
CA ASN A 122 8.42 10.24 -4.45
C ASN A 122 8.75 9.30 -3.27
N TYR A 123 7.80 8.42 -2.89
CA TYR A 123 8.03 7.47 -1.81
C TYR A 123 9.14 6.50 -2.18
N GLN A 124 10.12 6.39 -1.29
CA GLN A 124 11.22 5.44 -1.42
C GLN A 124 10.91 4.19 -0.61
N ILE A 125 10.95 3.04 -1.28
CA ILE A 125 10.79 1.74 -0.59
C ILE A 125 12.08 1.43 0.16
N GLU A 126 11.98 1.27 1.46
CA GLU A 126 13.07 0.90 2.34
C GLU A 126 12.84 -0.51 2.93
N GLY A 127 13.91 -1.25 3.02
CA GLY A 127 13.93 -2.58 3.64
C GLY A 127 14.56 -2.54 5.04
N MET A 128 15.35 -3.56 5.36
CA MET A 128 15.96 -3.66 6.68
C MET A 128 17.05 -2.61 6.92
N ASN A 129 17.29 -2.32 8.19
CA ASN A 129 18.39 -1.45 8.62
C ASN A 129 19.72 -2.17 8.49
N LEU A 130 20.34 -2.10 7.30
CA LEU A 130 21.53 -2.84 6.96
C LEU A 130 22.81 -2.12 7.42
N TRP A 131 22.87 -0.78 7.26
CA TRP A 131 24.08 0.02 7.47
C TRP A 131 24.38 0.32 8.95
N THR A 132 24.11 -0.66 9.81
CA THR A 132 24.41 -0.66 11.24
C THR A 132 25.24 -1.89 11.59
N SER A 133 25.12 -2.40 12.80
CA SER A 133 25.76 -3.65 13.23
C SER A 133 25.42 -4.86 12.35
N MET A 134 24.35 -4.79 11.54
CA MET A 134 24.01 -5.86 10.60
C MET A 134 25.02 -6.00 9.46
N TYR A 135 25.56 -4.89 8.95
CA TYR A 135 26.52 -4.90 7.86
C TYR A 135 27.77 -5.71 8.17
N ASP A 136 28.20 -5.71 9.43
CA ASP A 136 29.41 -6.38 9.89
C ASP A 136 29.21 -7.84 10.30
N LYS A 137 28.00 -8.37 10.22
CA LYS A 137 27.73 -9.76 10.57
C LYS A 137 28.50 -10.74 9.66
N PRO A 138 28.98 -11.86 10.22
CA PRO A 138 29.73 -12.88 9.45
C PRO A 138 29.00 -13.40 8.22
N THR A 139 27.66 -13.45 8.26
CA THR A 139 26.81 -13.87 7.13
C THR A 139 27.07 -13.07 5.85
N TYR A 140 27.44 -11.78 6.01
CA TYR A 140 27.71 -10.89 4.88
C TYR A 140 29.20 -10.74 4.58
N LYS A 141 30.05 -11.57 5.16
CA LYS A 141 31.48 -11.60 4.88
C LYS A 141 31.87 -12.86 4.09
N ASN A 142 32.86 -12.72 3.23
CA ASN A 142 33.55 -13.84 2.60
C ASN A 142 34.51 -14.50 3.60
N ASN A 143 35.04 -15.69 3.26
CA ASN A 143 36.01 -16.39 4.10
C ASN A 143 37.29 -15.59 4.37
N ASN A 144 37.64 -14.67 3.49
CA ASN A 144 38.80 -13.76 3.62
C ASN A 144 38.45 -12.45 4.39
N GLY A 145 37.25 -12.35 4.98
CA GLY A 145 36.77 -11.17 5.73
C GLY A 145 36.25 -10.00 4.91
N THR A 146 36.33 -10.04 3.57
CA THR A 146 35.77 -9.00 2.70
C THR A 146 34.24 -9.05 2.70
N SER A 147 33.58 -7.88 2.53
CA SER A 147 32.12 -7.83 2.47
C SER A 147 31.58 -8.45 1.17
N LYS A 148 30.52 -9.24 1.29
CA LYS A 148 29.70 -9.67 0.14
C LYS A 148 28.78 -8.55 -0.36
N LEU A 149 28.58 -7.51 0.46
CA LEU A 149 27.69 -6.39 0.17
C LEU A 149 28.50 -5.27 -0.48
N VAL A 150 28.12 -4.92 -1.68
CA VAL A 150 28.84 -3.98 -2.54
C VAL A 150 27.90 -2.85 -2.96
N ALA A 151 28.23 -1.62 -2.58
CA ALA A 151 27.46 -0.43 -2.95
C ALA A 151 28.17 0.39 -4.01
N LEU A 152 27.44 1.30 -4.67
CA LEU A 152 28.05 2.34 -5.53
C LEU A 152 29.16 3.09 -4.73
N PRO A 153 30.27 3.48 -5.40
CA PRO A 153 30.50 3.50 -6.85
C PRO A 153 31.07 2.23 -7.49
N ALA A 154 30.98 1.10 -6.86
CA ALA A 154 31.49 -0.14 -7.45
C ALA A 154 30.79 -0.48 -8.78
N ALA A 155 31.48 -1.19 -9.67
CA ALA A 155 30.99 -1.51 -11.01
C ALA A 155 29.77 -2.44 -11.01
N SER A 156 29.62 -3.29 -10.00
CA SER A 156 28.50 -4.24 -9.86
C SER A 156 27.94 -4.18 -8.45
N PRO A 157 27.20 -3.11 -8.11
CA PRO A 157 26.62 -2.98 -6.77
C PRO A 157 25.44 -3.95 -6.59
N ASN A 158 25.29 -4.47 -5.37
CA ASN A 158 24.17 -5.33 -4.99
C ASN A 158 23.35 -4.77 -3.82
N ILE A 159 23.75 -3.60 -3.27
CA ILE A 159 23.00 -2.87 -2.25
C ILE A 159 23.03 -1.36 -2.55
N SER A 160 22.07 -0.63 -1.99
CA SER A 160 22.08 0.83 -2.04
C SER A 160 23.18 1.43 -1.16
N ALA A 161 23.69 2.60 -1.55
CA ALA A 161 24.75 3.26 -0.80
C ALA A 161 24.27 3.74 0.58
N LYS A 162 25.16 3.66 1.58
CA LYS A 162 24.91 4.16 2.94
C LYS A 162 24.55 5.66 2.99
N THR A 163 25.07 6.44 2.05
CA THR A 163 24.79 7.87 1.94
C THR A 163 23.35 8.20 1.59
N LEU A 164 22.59 7.24 1.04
CA LEU A 164 21.18 7.40 0.70
C LEU A 164 20.27 7.15 1.91
N SER A 165 20.56 6.10 2.68
CA SER A 165 19.81 5.72 3.88
C SER A 165 20.58 4.67 4.68
N VAL A 166 20.32 4.60 5.99
CA VAL A 166 20.76 3.47 6.82
C VAL A 166 19.97 2.19 6.52
N TYR A 167 18.81 2.34 5.91
CA TYR A 167 17.99 1.25 5.43
C TYR A 167 18.34 0.90 3.99
N ILE A 168 18.20 -0.37 3.63
CA ILE A 168 18.40 -0.80 2.25
C ILE A 168 17.28 -0.23 1.38
N ARG A 169 17.66 0.38 0.25
CA ARG A 169 16.73 0.90 -0.76
C ARG A 169 16.87 0.10 -2.04
N PRO A 170 16.07 -0.96 -2.22
CA PRO A 170 16.26 -1.92 -3.32
C PRO A 170 16.14 -1.28 -4.70
N TYR A 171 15.39 -0.19 -4.82
CA TYR A 171 15.23 0.54 -6.08
C TYR A 171 16.28 1.64 -6.30
N GLN A 172 17.21 1.87 -5.36
CA GLN A 172 18.31 2.83 -5.51
C GLN A 172 19.70 2.15 -5.57
N ILE A 173 19.76 0.95 -6.12
CA ILE A 173 21.02 0.24 -6.36
C ILE A 173 21.66 0.69 -7.67
N ILE A 174 20.90 0.64 -8.77
CA ILE A 174 21.34 1.05 -10.12
C ILE A 174 20.27 2.00 -10.68
N GLN A 175 20.72 3.14 -11.21
CA GLN A 175 19.82 4.14 -11.79
C GLN A 175 19.39 3.80 -13.23
N GLN A 176 20.27 3.19 -14.00
CA GLN A 176 20.02 2.91 -15.42
C GLN A 176 18.78 2.03 -15.61
N ASN A 177 17.83 2.48 -16.43
CA ASN A 177 16.57 1.79 -16.75
C ASN A 177 15.69 1.48 -15.51
N ASN A 178 15.79 2.31 -14.47
CA ASN A 178 15.07 2.12 -13.23
C ASN A 178 14.07 3.27 -13.00
N LEU A 179 12.81 3.00 -13.30
CA LEU A 179 11.72 3.98 -13.17
C LEU A 179 11.46 4.41 -11.71
N TYR A 180 11.85 3.59 -10.75
CA TYR A 180 11.62 3.83 -9.31
C TYR A 180 12.84 4.40 -8.59
N TYR A 181 13.93 4.71 -9.30
CA TYR A 181 15.15 5.20 -8.67
C TYR A 181 14.94 6.48 -7.87
N ASN A 182 14.11 7.38 -8.37
CA ASN A 182 13.75 8.63 -7.69
C ASN A 182 12.49 8.52 -6.82
N GLY A 183 12.03 7.31 -6.54
CA GLY A 183 10.80 7.04 -5.83
C GLY A 183 9.62 6.75 -6.75
N ILE A 184 8.47 6.46 -6.14
CA ILE A 184 7.25 6.15 -6.89
C ILE A 184 6.71 7.42 -7.53
N THR A 185 6.54 7.41 -8.85
CA THR A 185 5.84 8.49 -9.57
C THR A 185 4.34 8.33 -9.36
N TRP A 186 3.75 9.30 -8.67
CA TRP A 186 2.32 9.31 -8.40
C TRP A 186 1.74 10.71 -8.57
N THR A 187 0.57 10.79 -9.20
CA THR A 187 -0.23 12.01 -9.37
C THR A 187 -1.69 11.74 -9.02
N LYS A 188 -2.50 12.77 -8.86
CA LYS A 188 -3.95 12.62 -8.57
C LYS A 188 -4.70 11.84 -9.65
N ALA A 189 -4.23 11.88 -10.89
CA ALA A 189 -4.78 11.10 -11.98
C ALA A 189 -4.83 9.60 -11.65
N HIS A 190 -3.88 9.08 -10.88
CA HIS A 190 -3.81 7.66 -10.50
C HIS A 190 -4.93 7.18 -9.57
N TYR A 191 -5.79 8.07 -9.03
CA TYR A 191 -7.02 7.63 -8.37
C TYR A 191 -7.99 6.98 -9.34
N LEU A 192 -7.91 7.35 -10.64
CA LEU A 192 -8.70 6.76 -11.72
C LEU A 192 -7.75 6.06 -12.69
N SER A 193 -8.22 5.00 -13.34
CA SER A 193 -7.45 4.36 -14.40
C SER A 193 -7.65 5.12 -15.73
N PRO A 194 -6.63 5.20 -16.60
CA PRO A 194 -6.83 5.77 -17.93
C PRO A 194 -7.77 4.91 -18.78
N ILE A 195 -8.54 5.55 -19.65
CA ILE A 195 -9.23 4.87 -20.72
C ILE A 195 -8.19 4.59 -21.81
N GLY A 196 -8.06 3.32 -22.21
CA GLY A 196 -7.05 2.91 -23.18
C GLY A 196 -7.22 3.60 -24.54
N PHE A 197 -6.11 3.91 -25.22
CA PHE A 197 -6.04 4.60 -26.50
C PHE A 197 -6.92 3.96 -27.59
N GLU A 198 -6.99 2.65 -27.63
CA GLU A 198 -7.85 1.90 -28.57
C GLU A 198 -9.34 2.29 -28.49
N ASN A 199 -9.84 2.67 -27.32
CA ASN A 199 -11.23 3.10 -27.17
C ASN A 199 -11.48 4.43 -27.87
N PHE A 200 -10.51 5.33 -27.85
CA PHE A 200 -10.59 6.61 -28.58
C PHE A 200 -10.51 6.39 -30.10
N LEU A 201 -9.66 5.49 -30.57
CA LEU A 201 -9.60 5.13 -31.97
C LEU A 201 -10.93 4.53 -32.46
N ARG A 202 -11.49 3.59 -31.74
CA ARG A 202 -12.75 2.90 -32.09
C ARG A 202 -13.96 3.84 -32.10
N THR A 203 -13.97 4.87 -31.30
CA THR A 203 -15.04 5.86 -31.20
C THR A 203 -14.81 7.10 -32.07
N SER A 204 -13.66 7.17 -32.77
CA SER A 204 -13.29 8.30 -33.62
C SER A 204 -13.77 8.12 -35.07
N LYS A 205 -13.80 9.23 -35.81
CA LYS A 205 -14.07 9.23 -37.25
C LYS A 205 -12.75 9.07 -38.01
N GLY A 206 -12.64 8.01 -38.84
CA GLY A 206 -11.46 7.80 -39.68
C GLY A 206 -10.14 7.62 -38.92
N GLY A 207 -10.16 7.16 -37.66
CA GLY A 207 -8.96 6.97 -36.84
C GLY A 207 -8.38 8.26 -36.27
N ASN A 208 -9.07 9.40 -36.40
CA ASN A 208 -8.63 10.67 -35.80
C ASN A 208 -9.18 10.77 -34.37
N VAL A 209 -8.35 10.46 -33.36
CA VAL A 209 -8.72 10.45 -31.95
C VAL A 209 -9.33 11.78 -31.45
N ALA A 210 -8.99 12.91 -32.06
CA ALA A 210 -9.58 14.20 -31.71
C ALA A 210 -11.08 14.29 -32.02
N THR A 211 -11.62 13.39 -32.83
CA THR A 211 -13.04 13.29 -33.17
C THR A 211 -13.79 12.26 -32.32
N SER A 212 -13.11 11.66 -31.35
CA SER A 212 -13.73 10.71 -30.42
C SER A 212 -14.82 11.39 -29.57
N VAL A 213 -15.91 10.65 -29.35
CA VAL A 213 -17.05 11.12 -28.53
C VAL A 213 -16.88 10.84 -27.03
N ILE A 214 -15.83 10.12 -26.65
CA ILE A 214 -15.52 9.84 -25.25
C ILE A 214 -14.43 10.76 -24.73
N TYR A 215 -14.43 11.00 -23.44
CA TYR A 215 -13.45 11.83 -22.73
C TYR A 215 -12.54 10.97 -21.87
N GLN A 216 -11.28 11.39 -21.77
CA GLN A 216 -10.33 10.76 -20.87
C GLN A 216 -10.62 11.14 -19.41
N ASN A 217 -10.25 10.26 -18.48
CA ASN A 217 -10.27 10.57 -17.06
C ASN A 217 -9.32 11.75 -16.75
N PRO A 218 -9.68 12.63 -15.79
CA PRO A 218 -8.90 13.81 -15.47
C PRO A 218 -7.42 13.50 -15.21
N GLY A 219 -6.53 14.32 -15.76
CA GLY A 219 -5.10 14.20 -15.60
C GLY A 219 -4.43 13.15 -16.49
N TRP A 220 -5.19 12.32 -17.22
CA TRP A 220 -4.64 11.36 -18.17
C TRP A 220 -4.63 11.91 -19.60
N PRO A 221 -3.52 11.76 -20.35
CA PRO A 221 -3.51 12.09 -21.77
C PRO A 221 -4.26 11.05 -22.60
N VAL A 222 -4.71 11.46 -23.79
CA VAL A 222 -5.35 10.55 -24.76
C VAL A 222 -4.31 9.70 -25.50
N GLN A 223 -3.08 10.23 -25.65
CA GLN A 223 -2.01 9.56 -26.37
C GLN A 223 -1.54 8.30 -25.64
N ALA A 224 -1.16 7.27 -26.43
CA ALA A 224 -0.48 6.11 -25.88
C ALA A 224 0.85 6.53 -25.21
N ASP A 225 1.22 5.81 -24.14
CA ASP A 225 2.45 6.06 -23.36
C ASP A 225 2.57 7.48 -22.77
N GLY A 226 1.48 8.22 -22.75
CA GLY A 226 1.46 9.57 -22.19
C GLY A 226 1.57 9.56 -20.66
N ILE A 227 2.29 10.56 -20.13
CA ILE A 227 2.51 10.73 -18.68
C ILE A 227 1.32 11.48 -18.08
N PRO A 228 0.71 10.98 -16.98
CA PRO A 228 -0.38 11.67 -16.31
C PRO A 228 0.11 12.95 -15.64
N THR A 229 -0.75 13.96 -15.62
CA THR A 229 -0.53 15.25 -14.96
C THR A 229 -1.42 15.40 -13.73
N GLU A 230 -1.12 16.37 -12.86
CA GLU A 230 -1.97 16.71 -11.70
C GLU A 230 -3.15 17.61 -12.07
#